data_ccd5c9d4f959b0acbcdf375bfb3017ef
#
_entry.id   ccd5c9d4f959b0acbcdf375bfb3017ef
#
_cell.length_a   1.000
_cell.length_b   1.000
_cell.length_c   1.000
_cell.angle_alpha   90.00
_cell.angle_beta   90.00
_cell.angle_gamma   90.00
#
_symmetry.space_group_name_H-M   'P 1'
#
loop_
_entity.id
_entity.type
_entity.pdbx_description
1 polymer ?
#
loop_
_entity_poly.entity_id
_entity_poly.type
_entity_poly.pdbx_seq_one_letter_code
_entity_poly.pdbx_strand_id
1 'polypeptide(L)'
;MAASIIDSSIFQGIFTTDAMRQVWSDENRTAKYVEIERALAVVQGRLGIIPKEAADEIVSHCRVENIDMARLRQQTERIGYPILGVVTQLNQLCRDKLGEYVHWGATTQDITDTATVLQIRQALELVDGELAAIAQAMGRLAKEHRLTPVIGRSNLQQAIPVTFGYKMAGLLSAVLRHRERLAQLKERVLVGEFAGAAGTLASIEQGAMETQAGLCAELGLGQPLIAWHTIRDNIAETGALLGLIGGTLGKLSMDVKLMMQTEVGEVFEPYHHGRGSSSTMPQKRNPIASCYIHAAISVLRQHAAALMDAMVADHERSTGPWEIEWIVLPEAFCLIAGALKQSRAVVEGLEVDPTAMMRNIEMTGGLVMSEAVMMGLGPYIGREYAHDLVYDLCRESLATKTPLLELLVVHPEIKRHVNRAALQRMLDPANYLGQSGAMVDRVLARLG
;
A
#
# COMPACT_ATOMS: atom_id res chain seq x y z
N MET A 1 2.55 18.69 -22.70
CA MET A 1 3.34 17.50 -23.01
C MET A 1 3.52 16.71 -21.72
N ALA A 2 3.20 15.41 -21.70
CA ALA A 2 3.41 14.58 -20.52
C ALA A 2 4.85 14.03 -20.54
N ALA A 3 5.67 14.40 -19.58
CA ALA A 3 7.02 13.87 -19.38
C ALA A 3 7.04 12.75 -18.32
N SER A 4 6.01 12.69 -17.46
CA SER A 4 5.82 11.64 -16.47
C SER A 4 4.79 10.63 -16.96
N ILE A 5 4.99 9.36 -16.60
CA ILE A 5 4.04 8.28 -16.90
C ILE A 5 2.70 8.46 -16.14
N ILE A 6 2.73 9.15 -15.00
CA ILE A 6 1.55 9.46 -14.18
C ILE A 6 0.61 10.41 -14.92
N ASP A 7 1.15 11.38 -15.68
CA ASP A 7 0.39 12.37 -16.43
C ASP A 7 0.19 12.00 -17.90
N SER A 8 0.69 10.83 -18.31
CA SER A 8 0.54 10.36 -19.68
C SER A 8 -0.90 9.94 -19.96
N SER A 9 -1.53 10.52 -20.95
CA SER A 9 -2.88 10.12 -21.40
C SER A 9 -2.98 8.66 -21.86
N ILE A 10 -1.85 8.02 -22.17
CA ILE A 10 -1.78 6.61 -22.59
C ILE A 10 -1.59 5.68 -21.38
N PHE A 11 -0.76 6.05 -20.40
CA PHE A 11 -0.33 5.16 -19.31
C PHE A 11 -0.94 5.48 -17.97
N GLN A 12 -1.50 6.66 -17.76
CA GLN A 12 -2.03 7.10 -16.45
C GLN A 12 -3.02 6.09 -15.83
N GLY A 13 -3.90 5.49 -16.63
CA GLY A 13 -4.86 4.50 -16.14
C GLY A 13 -4.25 3.18 -15.66
N ILE A 14 -2.95 2.96 -15.92
CA ILE A 14 -2.18 1.78 -15.49
C ILE A 14 -1.50 2.04 -14.14
N PHE A 15 -0.79 3.16 -14.02
CA PHE A 15 0.12 3.45 -12.92
C PHE A 15 -0.45 4.39 -11.85
N THR A 16 -1.66 4.90 -12.06
CA THR A 16 -2.37 5.73 -11.07
C THR A 16 -3.89 5.59 -11.25
N THR A 17 -4.66 6.41 -10.53
CA THR A 17 -6.12 6.55 -10.66
C THR A 17 -6.47 8.02 -10.83
N ASP A 18 -7.59 8.29 -11.52
CA ASP A 18 -8.08 9.66 -11.69
C ASP A 18 -8.39 10.33 -10.35
N ALA A 19 -8.96 9.58 -9.40
CA ALA A 19 -9.25 10.08 -8.07
C ALA A 19 -7.96 10.54 -7.34
N MET A 20 -6.88 9.74 -7.40
CA MET A 20 -5.62 10.12 -6.74
C MET A 20 -4.95 11.30 -7.44
N ARG A 21 -4.97 11.35 -8.77
CA ARG A 21 -4.46 12.52 -9.53
C ARG A 21 -5.23 13.80 -9.19
N GLN A 22 -6.57 13.69 -9.01
CA GLN A 22 -7.38 14.82 -8.58
C GLN A 22 -6.97 15.34 -7.20
N VAL A 23 -6.65 14.44 -6.26
CA VAL A 23 -6.14 14.84 -4.93
C VAL A 23 -4.88 15.70 -5.05
N TRP A 24 -3.97 15.34 -5.96
CA TRP A 24 -2.68 16.03 -6.12
C TRP A 24 -2.65 17.04 -7.26
N SER A 25 -3.80 17.38 -7.84
CA SER A 25 -3.89 18.41 -8.88
C SER A 25 -3.59 19.81 -8.34
N ASP A 26 -3.14 20.70 -9.22
CA ASP A 26 -2.88 22.10 -8.87
C ASP A 26 -4.16 22.81 -8.43
N GLU A 27 -5.30 22.46 -9.02
CA GLU A 27 -6.61 22.99 -8.65
C GLU A 27 -6.98 22.61 -7.21
N ASN A 28 -6.85 21.33 -6.84
CA ASN A 28 -7.14 20.89 -5.47
C ASN A 28 -6.16 21.46 -4.47
N ARG A 29 -4.87 21.51 -4.79
CA ARG A 29 -3.86 22.13 -3.95
C ARG A 29 -4.17 23.61 -3.70
N THR A 30 -4.50 24.35 -4.74
CA THR A 30 -4.90 25.78 -4.65
C THR A 30 -6.19 25.94 -3.85
N ALA A 31 -7.17 25.06 -4.04
CA ALA A 31 -8.38 25.03 -3.23
C ALA A 31 -8.06 24.85 -1.74
N LYS A 32 -7.06 24.00 -1.38
CA LYS A 32 -6.63 23.85 0.01
C LYS A 32 -5.95 25.12 0.55
N TYR A 33 -5.14 25.81 -0.22
CA TYR A 33 -4.60 27.11 0.20
C TYR A 33 -5.72 28.10 0.52
N VAL A 34 -6.70 28.24 -0.35
CA VAL A 34 -7.85 29.12 -0.17
C VAL A 34 -8.72 28.69 1.03
N GLU A 35 -8.91 27.38 1.23
CA GLU A 35 -9.64 26.83 2.39
C GLU A 35 -8.94 27.21 3.71
N ILE A 36 -7.61 27.13 3.77
CA ILE A 36 -6.83 27.48 4.96
C ILE A 36 -6.87 28.99 5.23
N GLU A 37 -6.68 29.84 4.20
CA GLU A 37 -6.80 31.30 4.35
C GLU A 37 -8.19 31.72 4.82
N ARG A 38 -9.26 31.06 4.30
CA ARG A 38 -10.62 31.25 4.78
C ARG A 38 -10.77 30.89 6.25
N ALA A 39 -10.29 29.71 6.65
CA ALA A 39 -10.34 29.23 8.02
C ALA A 39 -9.57 30.13 8.97
N LEU A 40 -8.40 30.63 8.55
CA LEU A 40 -7.58 31.58 9.30
C LEU A 40 -8.32 32.89 9.55
N ALA A 41 -8.93 33.47 8.52
CA ALA A 41 -9.71 34.72 8.63
C ALA A 41 -10.92 34.53 9.56
N VAL A 42 -11.65 33.43 9.45
CA VAL A 42 -12.78 33.09 10.36
C VAL A 42 -12.34 33.08 11.81
N VAL A 43 -11.24 32.37 12.10
CA VAL A 43 -10.74 32.20 13.46
C VAL A 43 -10.23 33.53 14.03
N GLN A 44 -9.41 34.25 13.27
CA GLN A 44 -8.84 35.52 13.70
C GLN A 44 -9.88 36.61 13.88
N GLY A 45 -10.90 36.65 13.01
CA GLY A 45 -12.06 37.55 13.18
C GLY A 45 -12.87 37.23 14.44
N ARG A 46 -13.07 35.94 14.75
CA ARG A 46 -13.73 35.49 15.98
C ARG A 46 -12.97 35.84 17.24
N LEU A 47 -11.64 35.77 17.19
CA LEU A 47 -10.75 36.11 18.30
C LEU A 47 -10.46 37.63 18.42
N GLY A 48 -10.90 38.43 17.45
CA GLY A 48 -10.62 39.86 17.42
C GLY A 48 -9.19 40.26 17.08
N ILE A 49 -8.42 39.34 16.49
CA ILE A 49 -7.03 39.56 16.05
C ILE A 49 -7.00 40.44 14.80
N ILE A 50 -7.97 40.20 13.91
CA ILE A 50 -8.25 41.05 12.76
C ILE A 50 -9.66 41.67 12.90
N PRO A 51 -9.93 42.84 12.29
CA PRO A 51 -11.27 43.39 12.29
C PRO A 51 -12.29 42.41 11.73
N LYS A 52 -13.47 42.32 12.38
CA LYS A 52 -14.54 41.41 11.95
C LYS A 52 -14.95 41.69 10.49
N GLU A 53 -15.03 42.97 10.09
CA GLU A 53 -15.35 43.37 8.72
C GLU A 53 -14.32 42.84 7.71
N ALA A 54 -13.02 42.86 8.07
CA ALA A 54 -11.97 42.28 7.24
C ALA A 54 -12.12 40.76 7.11
N ALA A 55 -12.40 40.08 8.22
CA ALA A 55 -12.63 38.63 8.21
C ALA A 55 -13.82 38.25 7.30
N ASP A 56 -14.96 38.94 7.45
CA ASP A 56 -16.17 38.69 6.65
C ASP A 56 -15.91 38.96 5.15
N GLU A 57 -15.18 40.03 4.83
CA GLU A 57 -14.77 40.36 3.46
C GLU A 57 -13.87 39.29 2.84
N ILE A 58 -12.80 38.89 3.52
CA ILE A 58 -11.86 37.87 3.07
C ILE A 58 -12.60 36.54 2.82
N VAL A 59 -13.43 36.10 3.77
CA VAL A 59 -14.20 34.88 3.67
C VAL A 59 -15.11 34.88 2.44
N SER A 60 -15.70 36.02 2.09
CA SER A 60 -16.60 36.15 0.92
C SER A 60 -15.88 35.88 -0.40
N HIS A 61 -14.58 36.14 -0.47
CA HIS A 61 -13.74 35.98 -1.66
C HIS A 61 -12.94 34.68 -1.69
N CYS A 62 -12.85 33.94 -0.58
CA CYS A 62 -12.09 32.68 -0.49
C CYS A 62 -12.79 31.54 -1.24
N ARG A 63 -12.71 31.57 -2.56
CA ARG A 63 -13.18 30.51 -3.48
C ARG A 63 -12.09 30.27 -4.52
N VAL A 64 -11.81 29.00 -4.85
CA VAL A 64 -10.74 28.65 -5.80
C VAL A 64 -10.99 29.22 -7.20
N GLU A 65 -12.26 29.36 -7.57
CA GLU A 65 -12.69 29.94 -8.85
C GLU A 65 -12.28 31.41 -9.00
N ASN A 66 -11.98 32.08 -7.91
CA ASN A 66 -11.51 33.47 -7.90
C ASN A 66 -10.00 33.58 -8.13
N ILE A 67 -9.28 32.46 -8.21
CA ILE A 67 -7.84 32.43 -8.43
C ILE A 67 -7.54 32.19 -9.91
N ASP A 68 -6.86 33.16 -10.54
CA ASP A 68 -6.31 33.00 -11.88
C ASP A 68 -5.06 32.10 -11.82
N MET A 69 -5.24 30.86 -12.24
CA MET A 69 -4.18 29.84 -12.21
C MET A 69 -3.00 30.17 -13.15
N ALA A 70 -3.26 30.82 -14.29
CA ALA A 70 -2.21 31.21 -15.20
C ALA A 70 -1.31 32.32 -14.60
N ARG A 71 -1.94 33.28 -13.95
CA ARG A 71 -1.24 34.32 -13.18
C ARG A 71 -0.50 33.72 -11.97
N LEU A 72 -1.15 32.80 -11.24
CA LEU A 72 -0.52 32.10 -10.11
C LEU A 72 0.76 31.38 -10.54
N ARG A 73 0.74 30.66 -11.67
CA ARG A 73 1.91 30.03 -12.25
C ARG A 73 3.04 31.02 -12.50
N GLN A 74 2.75 32.13 -13.19
CA GLN A 74 3.78 33.15 -13.48
C GLN A 74 4.37 33.77 -12.20
N GLN A 75 3.54 33.98 -11.19
CA GLN A 75 4.00 34.50 -9.89
C GLN A 75 4.85 33.46 -9.16
N THR A 76 4.47 32.17 -9.19
CA THR A 76 5.21 31.08 -8.57
C THR A 76 6.59 30.92 -9.21
N GLU A 77 6.68 30.93 -10.55
CA GLU A 77 7.95 30.83 -11.29
C GLU A 77 8.92 31.98 -10.93
N ARG A 78 8.37 33.18 -10.66
CA ARG A 78 9.17 34.35 -10.29
C ARG A 78 9.59 34.38 -8.82
N ILE A 79 8.70 33.94 -7.91
CA ILE A 79 8.86 34.08 -6.45
C ILE A 79 9.49 32.82 -5.85
N GLY A 80 9.20 31.66 -6.44
CA GLY A 80 9.59 30.32 -5.94
C GLY A 80 8.50 29.59 -5.16
N TYR A 81 7.46 30.30 -4.67
CA TYR A 81 6.41 29.73 -3.82
C TYR A 81 5.02 30.23 -4.23
N PRO A 82 3.99 29.33 -4.24
CA PRO A 82 2.66 29.68 -4.79
C PRO A 82 1.82 30.56 -3.85
N ILE A 83 2.02 30.46 -2.52
CA ILE A 83 1.06 31.07 -1.58
C ILE A 83 1.02 32.57 -1.66
N LEU A 84 2.14 33.25 -1.90
CA LEU A 84 2.16 34.73 -2.04
C LEU A 84 1.33 35.17 -3.25
N GLY A 85 1.28 34.37 -4.32
CA GLY A 85 0.42 34.62 -5.46
C GLY A 85 -1.08 34.50 -5.10
N VAL A 86 -1.46 33.51 -4.30
CA VAL A 86 -2.84 33.35 -3.79
C VAL A 86 -3.22 34.53 -2.90
N VAL A 87 -2.37 34.86 -1.90
CA VAL A 87 -2.59 35.99 -0.98
C VAL A 87 -2.74 37.31 -1.74
N THR A 88 -1.89 37.56 -2.74
CA THR A 88 -1.96 38.76 -3.57
C THR A 88 -3.29 38.85 -4.33
N GLN A 89 -3.76 37.74 -4.88
CA GLN A 89 -5.02 37.72 -5.62
C GLN A 89 -6.23 37.90 -4.69
N LEU A 90 -6.25 37.23 -3.53
CA LEU A 90 -7.30 37.41 -2.52
C LEU A 90 -7.35 38.85 -1.99
N ASN A 91 -6.18 39.45 -1.68
CA ASN A 91 -6.12 40.85 -1.24
C ASN A 91 -6.73 41.80 -2.26
N GLN A 92 -6.43 41.60 -3.55
CA GLN A 92 -6.93 42.47 -4.63
C GLN A 92 -8.45 42.37 -4.86
N LEU A 93 -9.09 41.31 -4.42
CA LEU A 93 -10.54 41.13 -4.51
C LEU A 93 -11.29 41.88 -3.39
N CYS A 94 -10.63 42.11 -2.26
CA CYS A 94 -11.20 42.76 -1.11
C CYS A 94 -11.26 44.28 -1.30
N ARG A 95 -12.38 44.92 -0.84
CA ARG A 95 -12.56 46.35 -0.86
C ARG A 95 -11.79 47.04 0.29
N ASP A 96 -11.63 48.36 0.14
CA ASP A 96 -11.23 49.29 1.21
C ASP A 96 -10.01 48.84 2.04
N LYS A 97 -9.03 48.19 1.42
CA LYS A 97 -7.84 47.61 2.06
C LYS A 97 -8.10 46.52 3.10
N LEU A 98 -9.31 46.00 3.18
CA LEU A 98 -9.65 44.89 4.09
C LEU A 98 -8.84 43.62 3.78
N GLY A 99 -8.39 43.48 2.54
CA GLY A 99 -7.53 42.35 2.12
C GLY A 99 -6.11 42.38 2.69
N GLU A 100 -5.66 43.51 3.28
CA GLU A 100 -4.33 43.58 3.93
C GLU A 100 -4.25 42.69 5.16
N TYR A 101 -5.38 42.16 5.66
CA TYR A 101 -5.47 41.19 6.73
C TYR A 101 -5.45 39.71 6.26
N VAL A 102 -5.37 39.44 4.97
CA VAL A 102 -5.15 38.07 4.45
C VAL A 102 -3.79 37.56 4.91
N HIS A 103 -3.70 36.29 5.30
CA HIS A 103 -2.43 35.67 5.72
C HIS A 103 -1.82 36.25 7.00
N TRP A 104 -2.63 36.84 7.88
CA TRP A 104 -2.14 37.58 9.05
C TRP A 104 -1.42 36.69 10.04
N GLY A 105 -0.14 36.95 10.25
CA GLY A 105 0.72 36.18 11.14
C GLY A 105 1.21 34.84 10.61
N ALA A 106 0.74 34.40 9.44
CA ALA A 106 1.17 33.17 8.80
C ALA A 106 2.49 33.31 8.06
N THR A 107 3.11 32.17 7.77
CA THR A 107 4.20 32.05 6.79
C THR A 107 3.79 31.12 5.65
N THR A 108 4.46 31.22 4.50
CA THR A 108 4.24 30.36 3.33
C THR A 108 4.12 28.88 3.71
N GLN A 109 5.00 28.39 4.56
CA GLN A 109 5.06 26.98 4.91
C GLN A 109 3.87 26.54 5.79
N ASP A 110 3.34 27.40 6.66
CA ASP A 110 2.12 27.11 7.44
C ASP A 110 0.98 26.67 6.54
N ILE A 111 0.77 27.41 5.44
CA ILE A 111 -0.31 27.15 4.50
C ILE A 111 0.01 25.94 3.61
N THR A 112 1.25 25.86 3.13
CA THR A 112 1.67 24.79 2.20
C THR A 112 1.68 23.44 2.89
N ASP A 113 2.22 23.34 4.11
CA ASP A 113 2.26 22.09 4.87
C ASP A 113 0.87 21.65 5.31
N THR A 114 0.04 22.58 5.81
CA THR A 114 -1.35 22.28 6.18
C THR A 114 -2.16 21.82 4.95
N ALA A 115 -1.96 22.42 3.78
CA ALA A 115 -2.58 21.97 2.54
C ALA A 115 -2.13 20.55 2.15
N THR A 116 -0.84 20.28 2.30
CA THR A 116 -0.28 18.94 2.06
C THR A 116 -0.90 17.91 3.00
N VAL A 117 -1.08 18.22 4.29
CA VAL A 117 -1.76 17.36 5.27
C VAL A 117 -3.23 17.10 4.86
N LEU A 118 -3.95 18.12 4.37
CA LEU A 118 -5.32 17.97 3.87
C LEU A 118 -5.37 17.07 2.61
N GLN A 119 -4.39 17.18 1.72
CA GLN A 119 -4.26 16.28 0.56
C GLN A 119 -3.90 14.85 1.00
N ILE A 120 -2.99 14.68 1.97
CA ILE A 120 -2.67 13.37 2.57
C ILE A 120 -3.93 12.74 3.17
N ARG A 121 -4.78 13.50 3.88
CA ARG A 121 -6.05 12.98 4.42
C ARG A 121 -6.92 12.36 3.33
N GLN A 122 -7.14 13.09 2.23
CA GLN A 122 -7.91 12.61 1.08
C GLN A 122 -7.27 11.38 0.43
N ALA A 123 -5.95 11.39 0.26
CA ALA A 123 -5.20 10.30 -0.34
C ALA A 123 -5.24 9.03 0.53
N LEU A 124 -5.10 9.14 1.86
CA LEU A 124 -5.17 8.02 2.78
C LEU A 124 -6.58 7.40 2.85
N GLU A 125 -7.65 8.18 2.62
CA GLU A 125 -9.01 7.66 2.49
C GLU A 125 -9.15 6.75 1.27
N LEU A 126 -8.60 7.16 0.13
CA LEU A 126 -8.57 6.34 -1.09
C LEU A 126 -7.75 5.07 -0.89
N VAL A 127 -6.58 5.17 -0.24
CA VAL A 127 -5.71 4.02 0.05
C VAL A 127 -6.42 3.02 0.97
N ASP A 128 -7.07 3.48 2.06
CA ASP A 128 -7.78 2.59 2.99
C ASP A 128 -8.97 1.91 2.30
N GLY A 129 -9.71 2.63 1.46
CA GLY A 129 -10.82 2.06 0.68
C GLY A 129 -10.36 0.90 -0.22
N GLU A 130 -9.25 1.06 -0.93
CA GLU A 130 -8.67 0.00 -1.76
C GLU A 130 -8.13 -1.17 -0.92
N LEU A 131 -7.46 -0.90 0.21
CA LEU A 131 -7.00 -1.94 1.13
C LEU A 131 -8.16 -2.75 1.72
N ALA A 132 -9.28 -2.09 2.04
CA ALA A 132 -10.49 -2.75 2.51
C ALA A 132 -11.06 -3.70 1.45
N ALA A 133 -11.18 -3.25 0.19
CA ALA A 133 -11.66 -4.07 -0.91
C ALA A 133 -10.74 -5.27 -1.18
N ILE A 134 -9.42 -5.07 -1.18
CA ILE A 134 -8.42 -6.13 -1.31
C ILE A 134 -8.55 -7.14 -0.16
N ALA A 135 -8.71 -6.67 1.08
CA ALA A 135 -8.88 -7.55 2.24
C ALA A 135 -10.12 -8.43 2.11
N GLN A 136 -11.25 -7.88 1.67
CA GLN A 136 -12.48 -8.64 1.42
C GLN A 136 -12.29 -9.68 0.31
N ALA A 137 -11.63 -9.33 -0.79
CA ALA A 137 -11.36 -10.26 -1.88
C ALA A 137 -10.41 -11.40 -1.45
N MET A 138 -9.32 -11.08 -0.75
CA MET A 138 -8.41 -12.09 -0.20
C MET A 138 -9.11 -12.97 0.83
N GLY A 139 -10.03 -12.42 1.64
CA GLY A 139 -10.83 -13.17 2.60
C GLY A 139 -11.74 -14.20 1.92
N ARG A 140 -12.37 -13.82 0.80
CA ARG A 140 -13.16 -14.78 -0.01
C ARG A 140 -12.29 -15.92 -0.54
N LEU A 141 -11.15 -15.62 -1.16
CA LEU A 141 -10.21 -16.63 -1.66
C LEU A 141 -9.68 -17.54 -0.54
N ALA A 142 -9.33 -16.97 0.61
CA ALA A 142 -8.85 -17.72 1.76
C ALA A 142 -9.91 -18.68 2.29
N LYS A 143 -11.17 -18.24 2.34
CA LYS A 143 -12.31 -19.07 2.78
C LYS A 143 -12.64 -20.18 1.79
N GLU A 144 -12.76 -19.85 0.51
CA GLU A 144 -13.09 -20.78 -0.57
C GLU A 144 -12.06 -21.90 -0.69
N HIS A 145 -10.77 -21.52 -0.64
CA HIS A 145 -9.66 -22.46 -0.78
C HIS A 145 -9.04 -22.88 0.56
N ARG A 146 -9.82 -22.81 1.64
CA ARG A 146 -9.37 -23.09 3.01
C ARG A 146 -8.62 -24.42 3.14
N LEU A 147 -9.07 -25.44 2.41
CA LEU A 147 -8.53 -26.81 2.42
C LEU A 147 -8.01 -27.26 1.05
N THR A 148 -7.96 -26.40 0.05
CA THR A 148 -7.42 -26.74 -1.28
C THR A 148 -5.91 -26.97 -1.20
N PRO A 149 -5.41 -28.20 -1.39
CA PRO A 149 -3.97 -28.47 -1.29
C PRO A 149 -3.21 -27.78 -2.42
N VAL A 150 -2.07 -27.22 -2.08
CA VAL A 150 -1.08 -26.69 -3.02
C VAL A 150 0.31 -26.96 -2.45
N ILE A 151 1.30 -27.19 -3.29
CA ILE A 151 2.64 -27.40 -2.80
C ILE A 151 3.24 -26.12 -2.21
N GLY A 152 3.73 -26.21 -0.98
CA GLY A 152 4.58 -25.20 -0.39
C GLY A 152 5.96 -25.21 -1.06
N ARG A 153 6.53 -24.03 -1.33
CA ARG A 153 7.86 -23.91 -1.95
C ARG A 153 8.80 -23.14 -1.03
N SER A 154 9.94 -23.74 -0.78
CA SER A 154 11.07 -23.15 -0.04
C SER A 154 12.28 -23.10 -0.96
N ASN A 155 12.91 -21.93 -1.10
CA ASN A 155 14.03 -21.72 -2.03
C ASN A 155 13.68 -22.14 -3.49
N LEU A 156 12.45 -21.92 -3.90
CA LEU A 156 11.86 -22.33 -5.19
C LEU A 156 11.76 -23.86 -5.38
N GLN A 157 12.10 -24.66 -4.38
CA GLN A 157 11.93 -26.10 -4.39
C GLN A 157 10.60 -26.50 -3.73
N GLN A 158 10.00 -27.58 -4.19
CA GLN A 158 8.83 -28.17 -3.55
C GLN A 158 9.21 -28.65 -2.15
N ALA A 159 8.43 -28.28 -1.14
CA ALA A 159 8.58 -28.70 0.24
C ALA A 159 7.45 -29.66 0.63
N ILE A 160 6.54 -29.24 1.48
CA ILE A 160 5.37 -30.03 1.90
C ILE A 160 4.08 -29.34 1.43
N PRO A 161 2.95 -30.06 1.36
CA PRO A 161 1.67 -29.45 1.06
C PRO A 161 1.26 -28.41 2.10
N VAL A 162 0.66 -27.32 1.61
CA VAL A 162 -0.07 -26.32 2.38
C VAL A 162 -1.43 -26.12 1.73
N THR A 163 -2.25 -25.17 2.17
CA THR A 163 -3.46 -24.82 1.42
C THR A 163 -3.31 -23.50 0.67
N PHE A 164 -4.01 -23.36 -0.45
CA PHE A 164 -4.06 -22.07 -1.15
C PHE A 164 -4.71 -21.00 -0.29
N GLY A 165 -5.75 -21.38 0.49
CA GLY A 165 -6.34 -20.47 1.49
C GLY A 165 -5.33 -19.97 2.52
N TYR A 166 -4.39 -20.81 2.97
CA TYR A 166 -3.31 -20.41 3.87
C TYR A 166 -2.38 -19.35 3.23
N LYS A 167 -2.03 -19.52 1.94
CA LYS A 167 -1.24 -18.51 1.21
C LYS A 167 -1.98 -17.16 1.17
N MET A 168 -3.28 -17.17 0.87
CA MET A 168 -4.10 -15.95 0.82
C MET A 168 -4.30 -15.33 2.21
N ALA A 169 -4.52 -16.13 3.24
CA ALA A 169 -4.65 -15.66 4.62
C ALA A 169 -3.36 -15.00 5.12
N GLY A 170 -2.19 -15.50 4.73
CA GLY A 170 -0.90 -14.89 5.04
C GLY A 170 -0.80 -13.45 4.50
N LEU A 171 -1.18 -13.23 3.24
CA LEU A 171 -1.23 -11.89 2.62
C LEU A 171 -2.31 -11.02 3.26
N LEU A 172 -3.51 -11.56 3.47
CA LEU A 172 -4.61 -10.87 4.16
C LEU A 172 -4.18 -10.34 5.52
N SER A 173 -3.48 -11.16 6.30
CA SER A 173 -3.01 -10.74 7.64
C SER A 173 -2.07 -9.52 7.58
N ALA A 174 -1.28 -9.38 6.51
CA ALA A 174 -0.45 -8.21 6.29
C ALA A 174 -1.28 -6.99 5.89
N VAL A 175 -2.28 -7.15 5.02
CA VAL A 175 -3.20 -6.07 4.60
C VAL A 175 -3.97 -5.53 5.80
N LEU A 176 -4.47 -6.39 6.69
CA LEU A 176 -5.15 -5.97 7.92
C LEU A 176 -4.23 -5.13 8.82
N ARG A 177 -2.97 -5.56 9.01
CA ARG A 177 -1.98 -4.77 9.75
C ARG A 177 -1.65 -3.43 9.09
N HIS A 178 -1.70 -3.33 7.76
CA HIS A 178 -1.51 -2.05 7.07
C HIS A 178 -2.66 -1.09 7.34
N ARG A 179 -3.90 -1.55 7.40
CA ARG A 179 -5.04 -0.73 7.79
C ARG A 179 -4.94 -0.25 9.25
N GLU A 180 -4.48 -1.11 10.16
CA GLU A 180 -4.17 -0.71 11.55
C GLU A 180 -3.10 0.40 11.59
N ARG A 181 -1.99 0.23 10.85
CA ARG A 181 -0.93 1.26 10.78
C ARG A 181 -1.45 2.57 10.17
N LEU A 182 -2.29 2.48 9.14
CA LEU A 182 -2.88 3.66 8.50
C LEU A 182 -3.76 4.44 9.49
N ALA A 183 -4.58 3.75 10.27
CA ALA A 183 -5.38 4.38 11.32
C ALA A 183 -4.50 5.08 12.36
N GLN A 184 -3.43 4.43 12.82
CA GLN A 184 -2.47 5.00 13.77
C GLN A 184 -1.65 6.16 13.18
N LEU A 185 -1.29 6.09 11.90
CA LEU A 185 -0.58 7.17 11.20
C LEU A 185 -1.43 8.44 11.14
N LYS A 186 -2.73 8.31 10.88
CA LYS A 186 -3.65 9.46 10.82
C LYS A 186 -3.59 10.34 12.06
N GLU A 187 -3.42 9.75 13.25
CA GLU A 187 -3.32 10.49 14.51
C GLU A 187 -2.06 11.40 14.56
N ARG A 188 -0.98 11.04 13.88
CA ARG A 188 0.29 11.77 13.88
C ARG A 188 0.47 12.70 12.69
N VAL A 189 -0.04 12.31 11.51
CA VAL A 189 0.17 13.09 10.29
C VAL A 189 -0.92 14.12 10.02
N LEU A 190 -2.17 13.88 10.49
CA LEU A 190 -3.27 14.81 10.29
C LEU A 190 -3.27 15.94 11.31
N VAL A 191 -2.17 16.68 11.38
CA VAL A 191 -1.89 17.79 12.30
C VAL A 191 -1.65 19.04 11.46
N GLY A 192 -2.28 20.18 11.83
CA GLY A 192 -2.07 21.43 11.12
C GLY A 192 -0.73 22.07 11.45
N GLU A 193 -0.30 23.02 10.60
CA GLU A 193 0.86 23.87 10.86
C GLU A 193 0.42 25.34 10.83
N PHE A 194 0.67 26.06 11.91
CA PHE A 194 0.53 27.50 11.98
C PHE A 194 1.45 28.01 13.08
N ALA A 195 2.59 28.58 12.69
CA ALA A 195 3.63 28.93 13.63
C ALA A 195 4.45 30.20 13.24
N GLY A 196 4.16 30.77 12.07
CA GLY A 196 4.79 32.01 11.60
C GLY A 196 6.22 31.82 11.10
N ALA A 197 6.95 32.92 10.94
CA ALA A 197 8.21 33.00 10.20
C ALA A 197 9.29 32.01 10.68
N ALA A 198 9.43 31.79 11.98
CA ALA A 198 10.43 30.90 12.57
C ALA A 198 9.85 29.96 13.65
N GLY A 199 8.57 29.69 13.59
CA GLY A 199 7.93 28.70 14.46
C GLY A 199 7.46 29.21 15.83
N THR A 200 7.50 30.51 16.08
CA THR A 200 7.24 31.07 17.42
C THR A 200 5.98 31.93 17.52
N LEU A 201 5.26 32.14 16.40
CA LEU A 201 4.08 33.01 16.31
C LEU A 201 4.34 34.46 16.77
N ALA A 202 5.58 34.92 16.72
CA ALA A 202 6.03 36.20 17.25
C ALA A 202 5.30 37.44 16.68
N SER A 203 4.67 37.32 15.52
CA SER A 203 3.91 38.40 14.87
C SER A 203 2.50 38.60 15.42
N ILE A 204 2.03 37.70 16.33
CA ILE A 204 0.72 37.79 16.97
C ILE A 204 0.94 37.93 18.49
N GLU A 205 0.71 39.13 19.00
CA GLU A 205 0.97 39.43 20.42
C GLU A 205 0.01 38.73 21.38
N GLN A 206 -1.28 38.61 21.03
CA GLN A 206 -2.31 38.00 21.84
C GLN A 206 -3.16 37.05 21.00
N GLY A 207 -3.55 35.90 21.57
CA GLY A 207 -4.42 34.94 20.90
C GLY A 207 -3.69 34.07 19.85
N ALA A 208 -2.35 34.03 19.83
CA ALA A 208 -1.57 33.26 18.86
C ALA A 208 -1.83 31.74 18.98
N MET A 209 -1.78 31.20 20.20
CA MET A 209 -2.04 29.77 20.42
C MET A 209 -3.52 29.42 20.21
N GLU A 210 -4.42 30.34 20.53
CA GLU A 210 -5.86 30.20 20.28
C GLU A 210 -6.15 30.24 18.76
N THR A 211 -5.39 31.02 18.00
CA THR A 211 -5.47 31.03 16.52
C THR A 211 -5.04 29.67 15.97
N GLN A 212 -3.91 29.14 16.41
CA GLN A 212 -3.41 27.82 15.98
C GLN A 212 -4.44 26.72 16.30
N ALA A 213 -4.92 26.66 17.55
CA ALA A 213 -5.92 25.69 17.97
C ALA A 213 -7.24 25.82 17.18
N GLY A 214 -7.70 27.06 16.99
CA GLY A 214 -8.91 27.36 16.24
C GLY A 214 -8.80 26.98 14.77
N LEU A 215 -7.66 27.27 14.12
CA LEU A 215 -7.40 26.89 12.73
C LEU A 215 -7.41 25.36 12.55
N CYS A 216 -6.70 24.65 13.42
CA CYS A 216 -6.69 23.18 13.38
C CYS A 216 -8.12 22.61 13.55
N ALA A 217 -8.89 23.14 14.51
CA ALA A 217 -10.27 22.71 14.73
C ALA A 217 -11.19 23.01 13.52
N GLU A 218 -11.07 24.20 12.91
CA GLU A 218 -11.85 24.59 11.73
C GLU A 218 -11.57 23.68 10.53
N LEU A 219 -10.34 23.19 10.39
CA LEU A 219 -9.91 22.28 9.33
C LEU A 219 -10.10 20.80 9.66
N GLY A 220 -10.52 20.47 10.90
CA GLY A 220 -10.65 19.08 11.37
C GLY A 220 -9.29 18.36 11.44
N LEU A 221 -8.25 19.06 11.88
CA LEU A 221 -6.88 18.57 12.09
C LEU A 221 -6.51 18.58 13.57
N GLY A 222 -5.54 17.76 13.93
CA GLY A 222 -4.89 17.81 15.25
C GLY A 222 -4.10 19.11 15.43
N GLN A 223 -4.02 19.58 16.70
CA GLN A 223 -3.16 20.69 17.06
C GLN A 223 -1.72 20.20 17.27
N PRO A 224 -0.69 20.86 16.71
CA PRO A 224 0.70 20.49 16.95
C PRO A 224 1.13 20.89 18.37
N LEU A 225 2.04 20.12 18.95
CA LEU A 225 2.68 20.46 20.23
C LEU A 225 3.68 21.63 20.08
N ILE A 226 4.32 21.70 18.91
CA ILE A 226 5.32 22.70 18.54
C ILE A 226 5.32 22.81 17.00
N ALA A 227 5.88 23.89 16.46
CA ALA A 227 6.10 24.02 15.01
C ALA A 227 6.89 22.83 14.46
N TRP A 228 6.44 22.30 13.33
CA TRP A 228 7.07 21.13 12.70
C TRP A 228 7.61 21.43 11.29
N HIS A 229 7.87 22.69 10.96
CA HIS A 229 8.42 23.13 9.67
C HIS A 229 9.67 22.36 9.22
N THR A 230 10.50 21.93 10.18
CA THR A 230 11.74 21.18 9.94
C THR A 230 11.79 19.83 10.69
N ILE A 231 10.70 19.44 11.36
CA ILE A 231 10.55 18.14 12.02
C ILE A 231 9.62 17.31 11.16
N ARG A 232 10.19 16.58 10.21
CA ARG A 232 9.47 16.00 9.06
C ARG A 232 9.18 14.49 9.18
N ASP A 233 9.33 13.92 10.36
CA ASP A 233 9.13 12.49 10.61
C ASP A 233 7.70 12.02 10.30
N ASN A 234 6.67 12.84 10.49
CA ASN A 234 5.28 12.55 10.14
C ASN A 234 5.08 12.34 8.63
N ILE A 235 5.75 13.14 7.79
CA ILE A 235 5.70 13.01 6.32
C ILE A 235 6.52 11.78 5.89
N ALA A 236 7.70 11.59 6.46
CA ALA A 236 8.53 10.42 6.18
C ALA A 236 7.84 9.10 6.60
N GLU A 237 7.14 9.08 7.76
CA GLU A 237 6.34 7.94 8.19
C GLU A 237 5.23 7.60 7.19
N THR A 238 4.61 8.62 6.58
CA THR A 238 3.63 8.41 5.50
C THR A 238 4.28 7.67 4.34
N GLY A 239 5.42 8.13 3.85
CA GLY A 239 6.18 7.44 2.80
C GLY A 239 6.58 6.02 3.17
N ALA A 240 7.03 5.80 4.40
CA ALA A 240 7.39 4.48 4.92
C ALA A 240 6.20 3.51 4.92
N LEU A 241 5.00 3.97 5.34
CA LEU A 241 3.78 3.16 5.29
C LEU A 241 3.42 2.78 3.85
N LEU A 242 3.47 3.72 2.91
CA LEU A 242 3.22 3.43 1.49
C LEU A 242 4.23 2.39 0.96
N GLY A 243 5.51 2.48 1.37
CA GLY A 243 6.55 1.50 1.05
C GLY A 243 6.25 0.10 1.60
N LEU A 244 5.77 0.00 2.85
CA LEU A 244 5.37 -1.27 3.49
C LEU A 244 4.18 -1.91 2.76
N ILE A 245 3.15 -1.12 2.43
CA ILE A 245 2.00 -1.58 1.63
C ILE A 245 2.50 -2.09 0.28
N GLY A 246 3.33 -1.29 -0.41
CA GLY A 246 3.95 -1.68 -1.67
C GLY A 246 4.72 -3.00 -1.59
N GLY A 247 5.46 -3.24 -0.49
CA GLY A 247 6.18 -4.50 -0.26
C GLY A 247 5.25 -5.72 -0.22
N THR A 248 4.08 -5.59 0.44
CA THR A 248 3.06 -6.66 0.49
C THR A 248 2.43 -6.91 -0.88
N LEU A 249 2.08 -5.85 -1.62
CA LEU A 249 1.56 -5.98 -2.99
C LEU A 249 2.61 -6.58 -3.94
N GLY A 250 3.88 -6.27 -3.71
CA GLY A 250 5.01 -6.89 -4.42
C GLY A 250 5.11 -8.38 -4.18
N LYS A 251 4.91 -8.84 -2.94
CA LYS A 251 4.88 -10.27 -2.61
C LYS A 251 3.72 -10.96 -3.33
N LEU A 252 2.51 -10.38 -3.30
CA LEU A 252 1.36 -10.90 -4.05
C LEU A 252 1.70 -11.04 -5.54
N SER A 253 2.20 -9.97 -6.16
CA SER A 253 2.51 -9.94 -7.60
C SER A 253 3.59 -10.95 -7.99
N MET A 254 4.58 -11.17 -7.12
CA MET A 254 5.62 -12.15 -7.35
C MET A 254 5.07 -13.57 -7.29
N ASP A 255 4.27 -13.90 -6.28
CA ASP A 255 3.65 -15.22 -6.17
C ASP A 255 2.73 -15.52 -7.36
N VAL A 256 1.91 -14.55 -7.78
CA VAL A 256 1.04 -14.73 -8.96
C VAL A 256 1.88 -14.99 -10.20
N LYS A 257 2.94 -14.22 -10.46
CA LYS A 257 3.83 -14.46 -11.61
C LYS A 257 4.45 -15.86 -11.60
N LEU A 258 4.93 -16.31 -10.44
CA LEU A 258 5.56 -17.61 -10.30
C LEU A 258 4.55 -18.76 -10.45
N MET A 259 3.35 -18.62 -9.88
CA MET A 259 2.29 -19.64 -10.02
C MET A 259 1.65 -19.64 -11.41
N MET A 260 1.80 -18.57 -12.18
CA MET A 260 1.25 -18.42 -13.52
C MET A 260 2.21 -18.91 -14.62
N GLN A 261 3.47 -19.29 -14.26
CA GLN A 261 4.41 -19.89 -15.22
C GLN A 261 3.77 -21.12 -15.92
N THR A 262 4.03 -21.32 -17.19
CA THR A 262 3.43 -22.39 -18.01
C THR A 262 3.60 -23.77 -17.36
N GLU A 263 4.76 -24.04 -16.77
CA GLU A 263 5.10 -25.31 -16.12
C GLU A 263 4.40 -25.49 -14.77
N VAL A 264 3.95 -24.40 -14.14
CA VAL A 264 3.26 -24.38 -12.85
C VAL A 264 1.74 -24.33 -13.02
N GLY A 265 1.22 -23.27 -13.63
CA GLY A 265 -0.16 -23.12 -14.06
C GLY A 265 -1.21 -23.23 -12.94
N GLU A 266 -0.87 -22.85 -11.71
CA GLU A 266 -1.74 -23.01 -10.52
C GLU A 266 -2.76 -21.90 -10.34
N VAL A 267 -2.45 -20.69 -10.86
CA VAL A 267 -3.36 -19.55 -10.87
C VAL A 267 -3.18 -18.74 -12.16
N PHE A 268 -4.19 -17.91 -12.48
CA PHE A 268 -4.10 -16.97 -13.61
C PHE A 268 -4.77 -15.64 -13.23
N GLU A 269 -4.19 -14.53 -13.72
CA GLU A 269 -4.86 -13.24 -13.66
C GLU A 269 -6.20 -13.29 -14.42
N PRO A 270 -7.20 -12.46 -14.03
CA PRO A 270 -8.50 -12.46 -14.68
C PRO A 270 -8.36 -12.21 -16.19
N TYR A 271 -9.02 -13.05 -16.97
CA TYR A 271 -9.00 -12.93 -18.43
C TYR A 271 -10.05 -11.93 -18.89
N HIS A 272 -9.59 -10.98 -19.70
CA HIS A 272 -10.44 -10.13 -20.52
C HIS A 272 -9.91 -10.16 -21.95
N HIS A 273 -10.77 -10.21 -22.94
CA HIS A 273 -10.38 -10.21 -24.34
C HIS A 273 -9.38 -9.09 -24.64
N GLY A 274 -8.20 -9.42 -25.14
CA GLY A 274 -7.12 -8.49 -25.43
C GLY A 274 -6.20 -8.13 -24.25
N ARG A 275 -6.56 -8.44 -22.98
CA ARG A 275 -5.69 -8.16 -21.83
C ARG A 275 -4.56 -9.19 -21.76
N GLY A 276 -3.32 -8.71 -21.69
CA GLY A 276 -2.15 -9.59 -21.58
C GLY A 276 -1.86 -10.41 -22.84
N SER A 277 -2.56 -10.15 -23.94
CA SER A 277 -2.38 -10.88 -25.20
C SER A 277 -0.99 -10.65 -25.77
N SER A 278 -0.42 -11.72 -26.33
CA SER A 278 0.76 -11.62 -27.18
C SER A 278 0.36 -11.17 -28.59
N SER A 279 1.12 -10.27 -29.19
CA SER A 279 0.94 -9.86 -30.58
C SER A 279 1.24 -10.98 -31.58
N THR A 280 1.95 -12.04 -31.15
CA THR A 280 2.44 -13.12 -32.03
C THR A 280 1.99 -14.52 -31.59
N MET A 281 1.63 -14.72 -30.31
CA MET A 281 1.30 -16.04 -29.75
C MET A 281 -0.08 -15.99 -29.09
N PRO A 282 -1.15 -16.43 -29.77
CA PRO A 282 -2.54 -16.31 -29.29
C PRO A 282 -2.82 -16.97 -27.95
N GLN A 283 -2.12 -18.08 -27.65
CA GLN A 283 -2.30 -18.86 -26.42
C GLN A 283 -1.60 -18.24 -25.18
N LYS A 284 -0.72 -17.27 -25.38
CA LYS A 284 0.10 -16.70 -24.30
C LYS A 284 -0.70 -15.74 -23.45
N ARG A 285 -0.83 -16.06 -22.15
CA ARG A 285 -1.44 -15.21 -21.12
C ARG A 285 -0.34 -14.61 -20.25
N ASN A 286 -0.12 -13.30 -20.37
CA ASN A 286 0.91 -12.62 -19.61
C ASN A 286 0.35 -12.09 -18.26
N PRO A 287 1.12 -12.15 -17.16
CA PRO A 287 0.76 -11.58 -15.86
C PRO A 287 0.97 -10.07 -15.83
N ILE A 288 0.22 -9.34 -16.65
CA ILE A 288 0.46 -7.92 -16.94
C ILE A 288 0.20 -7.04 -15.72
N ALA A 289 -0.86 -7.30 -14.96
CA ALA A 289 -1.16 -6.55 -13.76
C ALA A 289 -0.04 -6.72 -12.72
N SER A 290 0.43 -7.96 -12.52
CA SER A 290 1.55 -8.25 -11.61
C SER A 290 2.86 -7.61 -12.05
N CYS A 291 3.10 -7.47 -13.37
CA CYS A 291 4.25 -6.73 -13.88
C CYS A 291 4.15 -5.24 -13.54
N TYR A 292 2.98 -4.63 -13.72
CA TYR A 292 2.76 -3.22 -13.41
C TYR A 292 2.85 -2.95 -11.90
N ILE A 293 2.26 -3.81 -11.06
CA ILE A 293 2.41 -3.73 -9.61
C ILE A 293 3.89 -3.71 -9.24
N HIS A 294 4.64 -4.69 -9.73
CA HIS A 294 6.07 -4.82 -9.40
C HIS A 294 6.87 -3.58 -9.80
N ALA A 295 6.63 -3.02 -10.98
CA ALA A 295 7.31 -1.81 -11.45
C ALA A 295 6.95 -0.60 -10.57
N ALA A 296 5.65 -0.34 -10.36
CA ALA A 296 5.18 0.79 -9.56
C ALA A 296 5.74 0.78 -8.14
N ILE A 297 5.69 -0.37 -7.44
CA ILE A 297 6.17 -0.47 -6.06
C ILE A 297 7.68 -0.39 -5.94
N SER A 298 8.43 -0.75 -6.97
CA SER A 298 9.89 -0.64 -6.97
C SER A 298 10.32 0.83 -7.01
N VAL A 299 9.64 1.65 -7.80
CA VAL A 299 9.85 3.11 -7.85
C VAL A 299 9.35 3.75 -6.56
N LEU A 300 8.14 3.40 -6.09
CA LEU A 300 7.58 3.90 -4.84
C LEU A 300 8.53 3.76 -3.65
N ARG A 301 9.26 2.65 -3.53
CA ARG A 301 10.21 2.45 -2.44
C ARG A 301 11.40 3.42 -2.49
N GLN A 302 11.77 3.88 -3.68
CA GLN A 302 12.79 4.93 -3.81
C GLN A 302 12.23 6.29 -3.34
N HIS A 303 10.95 6.58 -3.63
CA HIS A 303 10.29 7.78 -3.10
C HIS A 303 10.17 7.73 -1.57
N ALA A 304 9.87 6.59 -0.97
CA ALA A 304 9.88 6.44 0.49
C ALA A 304 11.27 6.72 1.09
N ALA A 305 12.33 6.27 0.43
CA ALA A 305 13.71 6.58 0.85
C ALA A 305 14.02 8.08 0.71
N ALA A 306 13.60 8.71 -0.38
CA ALA A 306 13.79 10.16 -0.57
C ALA A 306 13.03 11.00 0.49
N LEU A 307 11.85 10.55 0.94
CA LEU A 307 11.13 11.21 2.04
C LEU A 307 11.85 11.07 3.39
N MET A 308 12.57 9.97 3.61
CA MET A 308 13.43 9.83 4.79
C MET A 308 14.67 10.75 4.71
N ASP A 309 15.22 10.92 3.50
CA ASP A 309 16.32 11.87 3.26
C ASP A 309 15.86 13.32 3.48
N ALA A 310 14.62 13.65 3.11
CA ALA A 310 14.01 14.95 3.35
C ALA A 310 13.83 15.33 4.83
N MET A 311 13.96 14.38 5.76
CA MET A 311 13.95 14.67 7.21
C MET A 311 15.20 15.45 7.67
N VAL A 312 16.29 15.42 6.90
CA VAL A 312 17.55 16.09 7.25
C VAL A 312 17.45 17.55 6.85
N ALA A 313 16.52 18.26 7.50
CA ALA A 313 16.29 19.69 7.31
C ALA A 313 17.23 20.51 8.21
N ASP A 314 17.49 21.74 7.80
CA ASP A 314 18.42 22.64 8.47
C ASP A 314 17.68 23.74 9.24
N HIS A 315 18.13 24.01 10.45
CA HIS A 315 17.64 25.06 11.35
C HIS A 315 16.10 25.07 11.48
N GLU A 316 15.48 26.24 11.43
CA GLU A 316 14.02 26.46 11.53
C GLU A 316 13.34 26.56 10.16
N ARG A 317 14.11 26.55 9.06
CA ARG A 317 13.61 26.56 7.67
C ARG A 317 14.60 25.82 6.76
N SER A 318 14.07 24.87 5.99
CA SER A 318 14.85 23.99 5.13
C SER A 318 15.45 24.72 3.90
N THR A 319 16.60 24.22 3.41
CA THR A 319 17.23 24.63 2.16
C THR A 319 17.36 23.42 1.20
N GLY A 320 16.25 22.98 0.62
CA GLY A 320 16.18 21.88 -0.35
C GLY A 320 15.43 20.64 0.12
N PRO A 321 15.60 20.12 1.36
CA PRO A 321 14.86 18.94 1.84
C PRO A 321 13.34 19.05 1.75
N TRP A 322 12.75 20.21 2.03
CA TRP A 322 11.32 20.42 1.94
C TRP A 322 10.78 20.27 0.50
N GLU A 323 11.53 20.74 -0.49
CA GLU A 323 11.17 20.67 -1.90
C GLU A 323 11.24 19.22 -2.45
N ILE A 324 12.00 18.31 -1.81
CA ILE A 324 11.96 16.87 -2.13
C ILE A 324 10.55 16.33 -1.95
N GLU A 325 9.85 16.73 -0.87
CA GLU A 325 8.49 16.28 -0.60
C GLU A 325 7.50 16.70 -1.69
N TRP A 326 7.68 17.89 -2.29
CA TRP A 326 6.81 18.39 -3.36
C TRP A 326 6.85 17.52 -4.61
N ILE A 327 8.01 16.91 -4.87
CA ILE A 327 8.22 16.01 -6.00
C ILE A 327 7.71 14.62 -5.67
N VAL A 328 8.21 14.03 -4.60
CA VAL A 328 8.09 12.58 -4.40
C VAL A 328 6.79 12.16 -3.69
N LEU A 329 6.18 13.01 -2.87
CA LEU A 329 4.97 12.64 -2.12
C LEU A 329 3.75 12.43 -3.04
N PRO A 330 3.42 13.35 -3.97
CA PRO A 330 2.36 13.13 -4.96
C PRO A 330 2.60 11.92 -5.84
N GLU A 331 3.84 11.72 -6.31
CA GLU A 331 4.21 10.57 -7.13
C GLU A 331 4.06 9.25 -6.37
N ALA A 332 4.48 9.20 -5.10
CA ALA A 332 4.33 8.04 -4.23
C ALA A 332 2.86 7.63 -4.07
N PHE A 333 1.98 8.59 -3.80
CA PHE A 333 0.54 8.33 -3.69
C PHE A 333 -0.08 7.92 -5.03
N CYS A 334 0.32 8.50 -6.14
CA CYS A 334 -0.13 8.09 -7.46
C CYS A 334 0.29 6.66 -7.78
N LEU A 335 1.54 6.28 -7.53
CA LEU A 335 2.05 4.93 -7.78
C LEU A 335 1.40 3.87 -6.90
N ILE A 336 1.20 4.16 -5.60
CA ILE A 336 0.51 3.19 -4.73
C ILE A 336 -0.95 3.02 -5.13
N ALA A 337 -1.64 4.08 -5.56
CA ALA A 337 -3.02 3.99 -6.04
C ALA A 337 -3.14 3.10 -7.29
N GLY A 338 -2.22 3.22 -8.23
CA GLY A 338 -2.13 2.33 -9.38
C GLY A 338 -1.86 0.88 -8.99
N ALA A 339 -0.90 0.64 -8.08
CA ALA A 339 -0.58 -0.69 -7.59
C ALA A 339 -1.75 -1.34 -6.83
N LEU A 340 -2.46 -0.59 -5.99
CA LEU A 340 -3.66 -1.05 -5.27
C LEU A 340 -4.78 -1.41 -6.24
N LYS A 341 -5.09 -0.55 -7.21
CA LYS A 341 -6.09 -0.81 -8.26
C LYS A 341 -5.79 -2.12 -9.01
N GLN A 342 -4.54 -2.31 -9.45
CA GLN A 342 -4.14 -3.54 -10.15
C GLN A 342 -4.22 -4.76 -9.22
N SER A 343 -3.76 -4.64 -7.97
CA SER A 343 -3.81 -5.73 -6.99
C SER A 343 -5.24 -6.14 -6.65
N ARG A 344 -6.15 -5.17 -6.50
CA ARG A 344 -7.57 -5.43 -6.31
C ARG A 344 -8.15 -6.21 -7.48
N ALA A 345 -7.90 -5.76 -8.72
CA ALA A 345 -8.37 -6.45 -9.91
C ALA A 345 -7.84 -7.89 -10.00
N VAL A 346 -6.58 -8.12 -9.59
CA VAL A 346 -5.99 -9.47 -9.53
C VAL A 346 -6.73 -10.34 -8.52
N VAL A 347 -6.88 -9.90 -7.26
CA VAL A 347 -7.45 -10.76 -6.21
C VAL A 347 -8.98 -10.93 -6.33
N GLU A 348 -9.68 -9.98 -6.95
CA GLU A 348 -11.12 -10.09 -7.21
C GLU A 348 -11.45 -11.08 -8.30
N GLY A 349 -10.57 -11.24 -9.29
CA GLY A 349 -10.80 -12.09 -10.46
C GLY A 349 -9.76 -13.20 -10.65
N LEU A 350 -9.00 -13.56 -9.62
CA LEU A 350 -7.98 -14.60 -9.70
C LEU A 350 -8.61 -15.96 -10.06
N GLU A 351 -8.19 -16.52 -11.17
CA GLU A 351 -8.56 -17.87 -11.56
C GLU A 351 -7.63 -18.86 -10.84
N VAL A 352 -8.20 -19.78 -10.06
CA VAL A 352 -7.43 -20.78 -9.30
C VAL A 352 -7.68 -22.15 -9.93
N ASP A 353 -6.63 -22.94 -10.18
CA ASP A 353 -6.71 -24.30 -10.74
C ASP A 353 -6.27 -25.34 -9.71
N PRO A 354 -7.21 -25.90 -8.90
CA PRO A 354 -6.92 -26.97 -7.94
C PRO A 354 -6.37 -28.24 -8.60
N THR A 355 -6.74 -28.50 -9.86
CA THR A 355 -6.26 -29.67 -10.60
C THR A 355 -4.78 -29.54 -10.92
N ALA A 356 -4.35 -28.37 -11.38
CA ALA A 356 -2.93 -28.09 -11.59
C ALA A 356 -2.14 -28.12 -10.28
N MET A 357 -2.71 -27.61 -9.17
CA MET A 357 -2.10 -27.69 -7.85
C MET A 357 -1.83 -29.14 -7.42
N MET A 358 -2.82 -30.04 -7.58
CA MET A 358 -2.64 -31.47 -7.29
C MET A 358 -1.63 -32.12 -8.21
N ARG A 359 -1.72 -31.88 -9.54
CA ARG A 359 -0.75 -32.39 -10.51
C ARG A 359 0.69 -32.02 -10.10
N ASN A 360 0.90 -30.80 -9.62
CA ASN A 360 2.23 -30.31 -9.22
C ASN A 360 2.70 -30.99 -7.92
N ILE A 361 1.82 -31.32 -6.98
CA ILE A 361 2.17 -32.12 -5.80
C ILE A 361 2.59 -33.53 -6.21
N GLU A 362 1.86 -34.15 -7.14
CA GLU A 362 2.08 -35.51 -7.61
C GLU A 362 3.33 -35.67 -8.49
N MET A 363 3.83 -34.56 -9.07
CA MET A 363 4.95 -34.53 -10.01
C MET A 363 6.20 -35.28 -9.51
N THR A 364 6.42 -35.30 -8.20
CA THR A 364 7.59 -35.96 -7.60
C THR A 364 7.37 -37.43 -7.27
N GLY A 365 6.25 -38.04 -7.69
CA GLY A 365 5.96 -39.46 -7.40
C GLY A 365 5.84 -39.76 -5.91
N GLY A 366 5.37 -38.79 -5.12
CA GLY A 366 5.16 -38.91 -3.67
C GLY A 366 6.33 -38.46 -2.79
N LEU A 367 7.46 -38.05 -3.37
CA LEU A 367 8.64 -37.64 -2.59
C LEU A 367 8.38 -36.44 -1.67
N VAL A 368 7.51 -35.51 -2.05
CA VAL A 368 7.12 -34.37 -1.21
C VAL A 368 6.38 -34.79 0.07
N MET A 369 5.91 -36.03 0.14
CA MET A 369 5.24 -36.62 1.30
C MET A 369 6.18 -37.47 2.18
N SER A 370 7.46 -37.51 1.90
CA SER A 370 8.44 -38.33 2.64
C SER A 370 8.44 -38.01 4.14
N GLU A 371 8.29 -36.76 4.54
CA GLU A 371 8.17 -36.37 5.95
C GLU A 371 6.93 -36.99 6.61
N ALA A 372 5.78 -37.00 5.93
CA ALA A 372 4.57 -37.61 6.45
C ALA A 372 4.74 -39.13 6.64
N VAL A 373 5.42 -39.79 5.70
CA VAL A 373 5.75 -41.23 5.80
C VAL A 373 6.70 -41.50 6.96
N MET A 374 7.78 -40.70 7.06
CA MET A 374 8.76 -40.82 8.16
C MET A 374 8.05 -40.67 9.53
N MET A 375 7.24 -39.65 9.69
CA MET A 375 6.51 -39.41 10.94
C MET A 375 5.46 -40.50 11.23
N GLY A 376 4.80 -41.02 10.19
CA GLY A 376 3.83 -42.10 10.31
C GLY A 376 4.46 -43.44 10.66
N LEU A 377 5.70 -43.70 10.23
CA LEU A 377 6.46 -44.92 10.57
C LEU A 377 7.17 -44.79 11.92
N GLY A 378 7.49 -43.61 12.37
CA GLY A 378 8.21 -43.36 13.61
C GLY A 378 7.72 -44.10 14.85
N PRO A 379 6.38 -44.20 15.10
CA PRO A 379 5.83 -44.97 16.23
C PRO A 379 6.12 -46.48 16.17
N TYR A 380 6.40 -47.03 15.01
CA TYR A 380 6.60 -48.48 14.82
C TYR A 380 8.08 -48.88 14.87
N ILE A 381 8.96 -48.05 14.26
CA ILE A 381 10.36 -48.38 14.05
C ILE A 381 11.33 -47.38 14.64
N GLY A 382 10.87 -46.33 15.33
CA GLY A 382 11.67 -45.24 15.82
C GLY A 382 11.92 -44.15 14.77
N ARG A 383 11.97 -42.88 15.20
CA ARG A 383 12.05 -41.73 14.30
C ARG A 383 13.34 -41.68 13.46
N GLU A 384 14.48 -41.97 14.10
CA GLU A 384 15.80 -41.89 13.45
C GLU A 384 15.90 -42.95 12.36
N TYR A 385 15.58 -44.21 12.71
CA TYR A 385 15.59 -45.30 11.74
C TYR A 385 14.56 -45.09 10.60
N ALA A 386 13.38 -44.58 10.92
CA ALA A 386 12.41 -44.20 9.89
C ALA A 386 12.91 -43.14 8.92
N HIS A 387 13.67 -42.17 9.45
CA HIS A 387 14.32 -41.13 8.64
C HIS A 387 15.29 -41.74 7.64
N ASP A 388 16.24 -42.55 8.13
CA ASP A 388 17.29 -43.13 7.29
C ASP A 388 16.70 -44.07 6.22
N LEU A 389 15.74 -44.91 6.63
CA LEU A 389 15.04 -45.79 5.72
C LEU A 389 14.29 -45.03 4.62
N VAL A 390 13.50 -44.02 4.98
CA VAL A 390 12.75 -43.21 4.00
C VAL A 390 13.72 -42.42 3.12
N TYR A 391 14.85 -41.91 3.66
CA TYR A 391 15.88 -41.24 2.89
C TYR A 391 16.44 -42.15 1.79
N ASP A 392 16.81 -43.40 2.14
CA ASP A 392 17.35 -44.37 1.16
C ASP A 392 16.32 -44.70 0.08
N LEU A 393 15.04 -44.91 0.46
CA LEU A 393 13.95 -45.16 -0.50
C LEU A 393 13.67 -43.97 -1.40
N CYS A 394 13.81 -42.73 -0.89
CA CYS A 394 13.71 -41.52 -1.72
C CYS A 394 14.83 -41.46 -2.77
N ARG A 395 16.07 -41.82 -2.38
CA ARG A 395 17.20 -41.90 -3.33
C ARG A 395 16.97 -42.96 -4.39
N GLU A 396 16.48 -44.12 -3.99
CA GLU A 396 16.13 -45.22 -4.92
C GLU A 396 15.02 -44.78 -5.88
N SER A 397 13.96 -44.14 -5.38
CA SER A 397 12.86 -43.57 -6.17
C SER A 397 13.37 -42.58 -7.25
N LEU A 398 14.27 -41.70 -6.88
CA LEU A 398 14.89 -40.75 -7.82
C LEU A 398 15.73 -41.46 -8.90
N ALA A 399 16.51 -42.48 -8.50
CA ALA A 399 17.38 -43.20 -9.41
C ALA A 399 16.61 -44.12 -10.38
N THR A 400 15.56 -44.77 -9.89
CA THR A 400 14.79 -45.75 -10.67
C THR A 400 13.55 -45.15 -11.33
N LYS A 401 13.16 -43.93 -10.94
CA LYS A 401 11.88 -43.28 -11.29
C LYS A 401 10.64 -44.10 -10.86
N THR A 402 10.78 -44.94 -9.85
CA THR A 402 9.71 -45.72 -9.24
C THR A 402 8.97 -44.84 -8.22
N PRO A 403 7.64 -44.71 -8.24
CA PRO A 403 6.91 -43.96 -7.22
C PRO A 403 7.23 -44.44 -5.81
N LEU A 404 7.36 -43.52 -4.86
CA LEU A 404 7.75 -43.82 -3.48
C LEU A 404 6.82 -44.86 -2.83
N LEU A 405 5.51 -44.84 -3.10
CA LEU A 405 4.54 -45.81 -2.61
C LEU A 405 4.94 -47.25 -2.96
N GLU A 406 5.36 -47.49 -4.19
CA GLU A 406 5.68 -48.84 -4.66
C GLU A 406 6.93 -49.40 -3.97
N LEU A 407 7.91 -48.57 -3.67
CA LEU A 407 9.10 -48.94 -2.90
C LEU A 407 8.75 -49.19 -1.43
N LEU A 408 7.90 -48.38 -0.83
CA LEU A 408 7.45 -48.51 0.55
C LEU A 408 6.66 -49.81 0.76
N VAL A 409 5.75 -50.15 -0.17
CA VAL A 409 4.90 -51.34 -0.04
C VAL A 409 5.66 -52.66 -0.08
N VAL A 410 6.77 -52.73 -0.82
CA VAL A 410 7.55 -53.97 -0.96
C VAL A 410 8.64 -54.09 0.09
N HIS A 411 8.99 -52.98 0.80
CA HIS A 411 10.09 -53.00 1.78
C HIS A 411 9.77 -53.93 2.97
N PRO A 412 10.65 -54.90 3.29
CA PRO A 412 10.37 -55.97 4.26
C PRO A 412 10.04 -55.42 5.67
N GLU A 413 10.74 -54.40 6.15
CA GLU A 413 10.51 -53.82 7.47
C GLU A 413 9.18 -53.06 7.54
N ILE A 414 8.87 -52.24 6.54
CA ILE A 414 7.63 -51.45 6.51
C ILE A 414 6.41 -52.35 6.45
N LYS A 415 6.47 -53.41 5.64
CA LYS A 415 5.39 -54.37 5.41
C LYS A 415 4.97 -55.11 6.69
N ARG A 416 5.85 -55.21 7.69
CA ARG A 416 5.52 -55.83 9.00
C ARG A 416 4.60 -54.96 9.85
N HIS A 417 4.60 -53.66 9.63
CA HIS A 417 3.94 -52.69 10.51
C HIS A 417 2.73 -52.04 9.87
N VAL A 418 2.80 -51.73 8.59
CA VAL A 418 1.76 -50.98 7.90
C VAL A 418 1.41 -51.64 6.54
N ASN A 419 0.14 -51.56 6.17
CA ASN A 419 -0.34 -52.07 4.87
C ASN A 419 -0.37 -50.92 3.81
N ARG A 420 -0.63 -51.32 2.54
CA ARG A 420 -0.72 -50.39 1.42
C ARG A 420 -1.72 -49.25 1.67
N ALA A 421 -2.87 -49.52 2.26
CA ALA A 421 -3.89 -48.52 2.53
C ALA A 421 -3.44 -47.49 3.56
N ALA A 422 -2.66 -47.91 4.57
CA ALA A 422 -2.07 -46.99 5.54
C ALA A 422 -1.00 -46.09 4.89
N LEU A 423 -0.15 -46.67 4.01
CA LEU A 423 0.85 -45.90 3.26
C LEU A 423 0.20 -44.89 2.29
N GLN A 424 -0.88 -45.30 1.61
CA GLN A 424 -1.65 -44.38 0.76
C GLN A 424 -2.21 -43.22 1.56
N ARG A 425 -2.72 -43.43 2.78
CA ARG A 425 -3.20 -42.35 3.65
C ARG A 425 -2.06 -41.40 4.10
N MET A 426 -0.87 -41.93 4.34
CA MET A 426 0.32 -41.11 4.69
C MET A 426 0.78 -40.27 3.49
N LEU A 427 0.61 -40.79 2.27
CA LEU A 427 1.02 -40.11 1.03
C LEU A 427 -0.09 -39.20 0.45
N ASP A 428 -1.29 -39.20 1.04
CA ASP A 428 -2.36 -38.32 0.61
C ASP A 428 -2.13 -36.90 1.17
N PRO A 429 -1.91 -35.90 0.30
CA PRO A 429 -1.63 -34.51 0.72
C PRO A 429 -2.73 -33.91 1.61
N ALA A 430 -4.00 -34.35 1.43
CA ALA A 430 -5.10 -33.84 2.23
C ALA A 430 -5.00 -34.21 3.71
N ASN A 431 -4.23 -35.24 4.05
CA ASN A 431 -4.01 -35.69 5.43
C ASN A 431 -2.77 -35.03 6.07
N TYR A 432 -2.04 -34.17 5.33
CA TYR A 432 -0.80 -33.55 5.83
C TYR A 432 -0.79 -32.02 5.64
N LEU A 433 -1.93 -31.39 5.85
CA LEU A 433 -2.11 -29.93 5.76
C LEU A 433 -1.87 -29.23 7.10
N GLY A 434 -1.59 -29.96 8.16
CA GLY A 434 -1.35 -29.43 9.50
C GLY A 434 -2.48 -28.55 9.99
N GLN A 435 -2.13 -27.38 10.52
CA GLN A 435 -3.08 -26.40 11.05
C GLN A 435 -3.45 -25.30 10.04
N SER A 436 -3.22 -25.51 8.73
CA SER A 436 -3.48 -24.49 7.71
C SER A 436 -4.90 -23.94 7.79
N GLY A 437 -5.92 -24.82 7.90
CA GLY A 437 -7.32 -24.41 8.01
C GLY A 437 -7.62 -23.59 9.28
N ALA A 438 -7.10 -24.01 10.43
CA ALA A 438 -7.29 -23.28 11.68
C ALA A 438 -6.61 -21.90 11.66
N MET A 439 -5.44 -21.79 11.00
CA MET A 439 -4.75 -20.50 10.82
C MET A 439 -5.54 -19.57 9.88
N VAL A 440 -6.15 -20.12 8.82
CA VAL A 440 -7.06 -19.38 7.94
C VAL A 440 -8.23 -18.82 8.74
N ASP A 441 -8.91 -19.66 9.53
CA ASP A 441 -10.06 -19.25 10.34
C ASP A 441 -9.71 -18.11 11.32
N ARG A 442 -8.53 -18.17 11.95
CA ARG A 442 -8.03 -17.11 12.86
C ARG A 442 -7.84 -15.78 12.15
N VAL A 443 -7.37 -15.79 10.90
CA VAL A 443 -7.21 -14.54 10.12
C VAL A 443 -8.56 -14.02 9.66
N LEU A 444 -9.45 -14.91 9.17
CA LEU A 444 -10.80 -14.54 8.75
C LEU A 444 -11.61 -13.90 9.89
N ALA A 445 -11.44 -14.39 11.13
CA ALA A 445 -12.10 -13.81 12.31
C ALA A 445 -11.71 -12.33 12.57
N ARG A 446 -10.62 -11.82 11.98
CA ARG A 446 -10.21 -10.41 12.08
C ARG A 446 -10.66 -9.55 10.90
N LEU A 447 -11.31 -10.14 9.93
CA LEU A 447 -11.75 -9.40 8.74
C LEU A 447 -13.01 -8.55 9.01
N GLY A 448 -13.77 -8.86 10.04
CA GLY A 448 -15.02 -8.18 10.39
C GLY A 448 -16.24 -8.85 9.80
#